data_a752ba9c627b8140edf199dd561c6eba
#
_entry.id   a752ba9c627b8140edf199dd561c6eba
#
_cell.length_a   1.000
_cell.length_b   1.000
_cell.length_c   1.000
_cell.angle_alpha   90.00
_cell.angle_beta   90.00
_cell.angle_gamma   90.00
#
_symmetry.space_group_name_H-M   'P 1'
#
loop_
_entity.id
_entity.type
_entity.pdbx_description
1 polymer ?
#
loop_
_entity_poly.entity_id
_entity_poly.type
_entity_poly.pdbx_seq_one_letter_code
_entity_poly.pdbx_strand_id
1 'polypeptide(L)'
;LGLIHQAEDLLHYAEFGVVLMLFVIGLELDPRALWAMRHKLIGLGGMQILLTGGAVTTASLFLGYTFNIALAMGMIFALSSTAIVMQTLTEKKLNQTAGGRSAFSVLLTQDIAVIPILAFLPLLAMPSLMEITSDGSIQKSAQDAGHASSMSLVEGLPGWGVTLVTLSAVAAIIFGGMFLVRPIFRFIHAAHLREMYTALALLIVVGIAFLMMLVGLSPAFGTFLAGVLLANSEFRHELESDIQPFKGLLLGMFFITVGAQIDFAGFFADPFPILGITLTIMTIKALVLYILGRVFGLRGRNQVLFTLSLAQAGEFGFVLISFSLQQHVLPPALAEKLLLIVALSMLITPLLFMVYDLISKRITDSDKSDQAADEIDDQGPVIIAGIGRFGQIVNRLVRTAGYKTVVLDHDIRTIELMRRFGVKGFFGDPTRPELLHAAGLGQARV
;
A
#
# COMPACT_ATOMS: atom_id res chain seq x y z
N LEU A 1 15.22 4.08 -27.15
CA LEU A 1 14.48 3.52 -28.30
C LEU A 1 13.97 4.57 -29.30
N GLY A 2 14.15 5.90 -29.02
CA GLY A 2 13.84 6.98 -30.00
C GLY A 2 12.37 7.11 -30.45
N LEU A 3 11.46 6.44 -29.78
CA LEU A 3 10.03 6.41 -30.13
C LEU A 3 9.22 7.53 -29.48
N ILE A 4 9.78 8.22 -28.47
CA ILE A 4 9.10 9.28 -27.75
C ILE A 4 9.93 10.55 -27.89
N HIS A 5 9.44 11.49 -28.70
CA HIS A 5 10.08 12.79 -28.92
C HIS A 5 9.55 13.90 -28.00
N GLN A 6 8.47 13.66 -27.26
CA GLN A 6 7.84 14.61 -26.33
C GLN A 6 7.44 13.89 -25.06
N ALA A 7 8.43 13.53 -24.24
CA ALA A 7 8.21 12.84 -22.98
C ALA A 7 7.40 13.69 -21.98
N GLU A 8 7.48 15.02 -22.06
CA GLU A 8 6.76 15.94 -21.20
C GLU A 8 5.25 15.92 -21.45
N ASP A 9 4.79 15.87 -22.70
CA ASP A 9 3.35 15.79 -23.00
C ASP A 9 2.75 14.45 -22.51
N LEU A 10 3.50 13.36 -22.62
CA LEU A 10 3.07 12.07 -22.11
C LEU A 10 3.01 12.05 -20.57
N LEU A 11 3.88 12.80 -19.89
CA LEU A 11 3.86 12.90 -18.43
C LEU A 11 2.57 13.55 -17.96
N HIS A 12 2.12 14.63 -18.59
CA HIS A 12 0.86 15.29 -18.22
C HIS A 12 -0.35 14.36 -18.36
N TYR A 13 -0.42 13.54 -19.42
CA TYR A 13 -1.48 12.53 -19.54
C TYR A 13 -1.34 11.42 -18.49
N ALA A 14 -0.11 11.02 -18.17
CA ALA A 14 0.17 9.99 -17.18
C ALA A 14 -0.20 10.46 -15.75
N GLU A 15 -0.10 11.76 -15.45
CA GLU A 15 -0.51 12.35 -14.18
C GLU A 15 -2.00 12.14 -13.88
N PHE A 16 -2.85 12.09 -14.89
CA PHE A 16 -4.25 11.71 -14.72
C PHE A 16 -4.42 10.29 -14.18
N GLY A 17 -3.47 9.39 -14.45
CA GLY A 17 -3.46 8.06 -13.85
C GLY A 17 -3.30 8.10 -12.34
N VAL A 18 -2.42 8.99 -11.87
CA VAL A 18 -2.22 9.23 -10.43
C VAL A 18 -3.46 9.85 -9.79
N VAL A 19 -4.06 10.82 -10.47
CA VAL A 19 -5.30 11.48 -10.04
C VAL A 19 -6.44 10.47 -9.89
N LEU A 20 -6.63 9.58 -10.88
CA LEU A 20 -7.63 8.51 -10.81
C LEU A 20 -7.31 7.47 -9.74
N MET A 21 -6.03 7.13 -9.57
CA MET A 21 -5.60 6.21 -8.52
C MET A 21 -5.94 6.76 -7.15
N LEU A 22 -5.64 8.04 -6.88
CA LEU A 22 -5.95 8.68 -5.60
C LEU A 22 -7.45 8.81 -5.35
N PHE A 23 -8.25 9.05 -6.39
CA PHE A 23 -9.70 9.00 -6.27
C PHE A 23 -10.19 7.62 -5.84
N VAL A 24 -9.69 6.54 -6.48
CA VAL A 24 -10.09 5.16 -6.12
C VAL A 24 -9.61 4.80 -4.72
N ILE A 25 -8.40 5.19 -4.34
CA ILE A 25 -7.92 5.00 -2.96
C ILE A 25 -8.84 5.71 -1.97
N GLY A 26 -9.23 6.96 -2.27
CA GLY A 26 -10.21 7.68 -1.46
C GLY A 26 -11.55 6.94 -1.37
N LEU A 27 -12.02 6.37 -2.48
CA LEU A 27 -13.28 5.63 -2.58
C LEU A 27 -13.24 4.29 -1.82
N GLU A 28 -12.09 3.61 -1.82
CA GLU A 28 -11.88 2.35 -1.09
C GLU A 28 -11.83 2.55 0.43
N LEU A 29 -11.55 3.77 0.91
CA LEU A 29 -11.50 4.07 2.33
C LEU A 29 -12.90 4.00 2.96
N ASP A 30 -13.08 3.02 3.85
CA ASP A 30 -14.23 2.99 4.75
C ASP A 30 -13.84 3.61 6.09
N PRO A 31 -14.27 4.87 6.38
CA PRO A 31 -13.91 5.57 7.61
C PRO A 31 -14.36 4.82 8.88
N ARG A 32 -15.45 4.04 8.80
CA ARG A 32 -15.97 3.27 9.93
C ARG A 32 -15.12 2.04 10.22
N ALA A 33 -14.74 1.30 9.18
CA ALA A 33 -13.83 0.16 9.29
C ALA A 33 -12.46 0.59 9.78
N LEU A 34 -11.93 1.72 9.28
CA LEU A 34 -10.67 2.30 9.74
C LEU A 34 -10.72 2.69 11.21
N TRP A 35 -11.79 3.33 11.65
CA TRP A 35 -11.96 3.69 13.07
C TRP A 35 -12.04 2.46 13.97
N ALA A 36 -12.70 1.40 13.53
CA ALA A 36 -12.75 0.13 14.28
C ALA A 36 -11.37 -0.52 14.42
N MET A 37 -10.50 -0.38 13.42
CA MET A 37 -9.15 -0.94 13.39
C MET A 37 -8.07 0.01 13.91
N ARG A 38 -8.39 1.22 14.36
CA ARG A 38 -7.45 2.31 14.70
C ARG A 38 -6.28 1.90 15.58
N HIS A 39 -6.48 1.02 16.57
CA HIS A 39 -5.41 0.58 17.46
C HIS A 39 -4.33 -0.26 16.75
N LYS A 40 -4.72 -1.05 15.76
CA LYS A 40 -3.78 -1.85 14.96
C LYS A 40 -3.11 -1.00 13.87
N LEU A 41 -3.87 -0.12 13.23
CA LEU A 41 -3.38 0.75 12.17
C LEU A 41 -2.41 1.81 12.74
N ILE A 42 -2.80 2.52 13.80
CA ILE A 42 -1.98 3.57 14.41
C ILE A 42 -0.78 2.96 15.14
N GLY A 43 -0.94 1.80 15.79
CA GLY A 43 0.13 1.15 16.53
C GLY A 43 1.30 0.75 15.64
N LEU A 44 1.21 -0.40 14.97
CA LEU A 44 2.33 -0.95 14.20
C LEU A 44 2.63 -0.13 12.94
N GLY A 45 1.60 0.20 12.15
CA GLY A 45 1.77 0.93 10.89
C GLY A 45 2.17 2.39 11.11
N GLY A 46 1.51 3.11 12.01
CA GLY A 46 1.86 4.50 12.32
C GLY A 46 3.26 4.65 12.91
N MET A 47 3.63 3.78 13.86
CA MET A 47 5.00 3.76 14.40
C MET A 47 6.04 3.43 13.33
N GLN A 48 5.73 2.53 12.39
CA GLN A 48 6.65 2.21 11.29
C GLN A 48 6.89 3.44 10.41
N ILE A 49 5.84 4.16 10.01
CA ILE A 49 5.97 5.37 9.19
C ILE A 49 6.80 6.43 9.91
N LEU A 50 6.50 6.70 11.17
CA LEU A 50 7.19 7.72 11.96
C LEU A 50 8.66 7.35 12.20
N LEU A 51 8.95 6.11 12.60
CA LEU A 51 10.32 5.69 12.90
C LEU A 51 11.16 5.56 11.63
N THR A 52 10.60 5.00 10.55
CA THR A 52 11.32 4.91 9.28
C THR A 52 11.52 6.29 8.66
N GLY A 53 10.46 7.10 8.62
CA GLY A 53 10.53 8.48 8.14
C GLY A 53 11.56 9.29 8.93
N GLY A 54 11.52 9.22 10.26
CA GLY A 54 12.48 9.89 11.14
C GLY A 54 13.91 9.39 10.95
N ALA A 55 14.12 8.07 10.81
CA ALA A 55 15.45 7.52 10.60
C ALA A 55 16.05 7.94 9.24
N VAL A 56 15.26 7.92 8.16
CA VAL A 56 15.70 8.38 6.84
C VAL A 56 15.92 9.89 6.84
N THR A 57 15.03 10.68 7.47
CA THR A 57 15.21 12.14 7.64
C THR A 57 16.53 12.42 8.36
N THR A 58 16.78 11.75 9.48
CA THR A 58 18.01 11.93 10.25
C THR A 58 19.24 11.56 9.42
N ALA A 59 19.23 10.44 8.71
CA ALA A 59 20.32 10.04 7.83
C ALA A 59 20.57 11.08 6.72
N SER A 60 19.50 11.63 6.13
CA SER A 60 19.57 12.66 5.10
C SER A 60 20.15 13.98 5.62
N LEU A 61 19.82 14.35 6.86
CA LEU A 61 20.41 15.54 7.53
C LEU A 61 21.92 15.34 7.75
N PHE A 62 22.37 14.15 8.14
CA PHE A 62 23.80 13.85 8.26
C PHE A 62 24.55 13.91 6.93
N LEU A 63 23.86 13.66 5.80
CA LEU A 63 24.39 13.82 4.45
C LEU A 63 24.43 15.29 3.98
N GLY A 64 23.96 16.23 4.81
CA GLY A 64 24.01 17.67 4.54
C GLY A 64 22.80 18.23 3.79
N TYR A 65 21.71 17.45 3.63
CA TYR A 65 20.47 17.98 3.04
C TYR A 65 19.75 18.91 4.02
N THR A 66 19.04 19.91 3.49
CA THR A 66 18.19 20.81 4.31
C THR A 66 17.04 20.02 4.95
N PHE A 67 16.51 20.53 6.05
CA PHE A 67 15.43 19.87 6.80
C PHE A 67 14.21 19.52 5.92
N ASN A 68 13.81 20.45 5.05
CA ASN A 68 12.65 20.26 4.17
C ASN A 68 12.86 19.08 3.19
N ILE A 69 14.03 19.04 2.53
CA ILE A 69 14.40 17.95 1.62
C ILE A 69 14.51 16.62 2.39
N ALA A 70 15.20 16.64 3.53
CA ALA A 70 15.41 15.46 4.35
C ALA A 70 14.07 14.87 4.84
N LEU A 71 13.15 15.72 5.28
CA LEU A 71 11.82 15.31 5.72
C LEU A 71 10.98 14.75 4.56
N ALA A 72 11.03 15.37 3.38
CA ALA A 72 10.38 14.86 2.18
C ALA A 72 10.91 13.45 1.82
N MET A 73 12.24 13.26 1.81
CA MET A 73 12.86 11.95 1.60
C MET A 73 12.40 10.94 2.65
N GLY A 74 12.34 11.33 3.93
CA GLY A 74 11.85 10.48 5.02
C GLY A 74 10.42 10.01 4.79
N MET A 75 9.52 10.90 4.40
CA MET A 75 8.12 10.55 4.10
C MET A 75 8.01 9.64 2.88
N ILE A 76 8.77 9.90 1.82
CA ILE A 76 8.77 9.09 0.59
C ILE A 76 9.21 7.66 0.88
N PHE A 77 10.35 7.49 1.56
CA PHE A 77 10.92 6.16 1.83
C PHE A 77 10.28 5.42 3.02
N ALA A 78 9.41 6.08 3.79
CA ALA A 78 8.61 5.40 4.81
C ALA A 78 7.63 4.40 4.20
N LEU A 79 7.18 4.62 2.97
CA LEU A 79 6.20 3.80 2.27
C LEU A 79 6.84 2.57 1.61
N SER A 80 6.06 1.48 1.50
CA SER A 80 6.47 0.22 0.85
C SER A 80 5.50 -0.14 -0.27
N SER A 81 5.91 -1.00 -1.20
CA SER A 81 5.05 -1.43 -2.30
C SER A 81 3.98 -2.41 -1.85
N THR A 82 2.73 -1.98 -1.88
CA THR A 82 1.57 -2.83 -1.59
C THR A 82 1.40 -3.89 -2.67
N ALA A 83 1.53 -3.52 -3.95
CA ALA A 83 1.31 -4.43 -5.06
C ALA A 83 2.27 -5.63 -5.04
N ILE A 84 3.58 -5.38 -4.98
CA ILE A 84 4.60 -6.45 -5.01
C ILE A 84 4.50 -7.36 -3.79
N VAL A 85 4.32 -6.77 -2.60
CA VAL A 85 4.27 -7.53 -1.36
C VAL A 85 3.03 -8.42 -1.32
N MET A 86 1.85 -7.86 -1.58
CA MET A 86 0.59 -8.61 -1.52
C MET A 86 0.52 -9.70 -2.58
N GLN A 87 0.99 -9.41 -3.81
CA GLN A 87 1.09 -10.43 -4.84
C GLN A 87 1.98 -11.59 -4.39
N THR A 88 3.21 -11.30 -3.93
CA THR A 88 4.15 -12.34 -3.50
C THR A 88 3.66 -13.12 -2.28
N LEU A 89 3.03 -12.45 -1.29
CA LEU A 89 2.43 -13.13 -0.15
C LEU A 89 1.30 -14.06 -0.55
N THR A 90 0.50 -13.68 -1.54
CA THR A 90 -0.61 -14.48 -2.05
C THR A 90 -0.11 -15.68 -2.85
N GLU A 91 0.85 -15.50 -3.75
CA GLU A 91 1.48 -16.57 -4.52
C GLU A 91 2.14 -17.63 -3.62
N LYS A 92 2.82 -17.18 -2.57
CA LYS A 92 3.46 -18.06 -1.57
C LYS A 92 2.50 -18.55 -0.48
N LYS A 93 1.22 -18.17 -0.49
CA LYS A 93 0.21 -18.49 0.53
C LYS A 93 0.61 -18.07 1.95
N LEU A 94 1.35 -16.97 2.08
CA LEU A 94 1.87 -16.44 3.34
C LEU A 94 0.99 -15.33 3.96
N ASN A 95 -0.03 -14.85 3.25
CA ASN A 95 -0.94 -13.77 3.69
C ASN A 95 -1.72 -14.11 4.98
N GLN A 96 -1.97 -15.37 5.27
CA GLN A 96 -2.64 -15.82 6.50
C GLN A 96 -1.70 -16.02 7.70
N THR A 97 -0.40 -15.96 7.50
CA THR A 97 0.59 -16.04 8.58
C THR A 97 0.56 -14.79 9.48
N ALA A 98 1.09 -14.86 10.70
CA ALA A 98 1.18 -13.69 11.56
C ALA A 98 2.03 -12.58 10.93
N GLY A 99 3.15 -12.94 10.27
CA GLY A 99 4.01 -12.01 9.54
C GLY A 99 3.28 -11.36 8.35
N GLY A 100 2.57 -12.15 7.54
CA GLY A 100 1.79 -11.67 6.40
C GLY A 100 0.65 -10.73 6.80
N ARG A 101 -0.11 -11.07 7.84
CA ARG A 101 -1.17 -10.18 8.37
C ARG A 101 -0.63 -8.88 8.94
N SER A 102 0.52 -8.93 9.62
CA SER A 102 1.17 -7.72 10.12
C SER A 102 1.70 -6.85 9.00
N ALA A 103 2.31 -7.45 7.94
CA ALA A 103 2.72 -6.74 6.75
C ALA A 103 1.53 -6.06 6.06
N PHE A 104 0.43 -6.77 5.86
CA PHE A 104 -0.80 -6.20 5.30
C PHE A 104 -1.33 -5.01 6.11
N SER A 105 -1.33 -5.13 7.45
CA SER A 105 -1.78 -4.03 8.32
C SER A 105 -0.90 -2.79 8.17
N VAL A 106 0.42 -2.95 8.03
CA VAL A 106 1.35 -1.82 7.79
C VAL A 106 1.12 -1.21 6.42
N LEU A 107 1.01 -2.02 5.36
CA LEU A 107 0.73 -1.55 4.00
C LEU A 107 -0.56 -0.74 3.93
N LEU A 108 -1.63 -1.24 4.51
CA LEU A 108 -2.91 -0.52 4.57
C LEU A 108 -2.77 0.83 5.30
N THR A 109 -1.96 0.89 6.37
CA THR A 109 -1.69 2.15 7.07
C THR A 109 -0.87 3.10 6.20
N GLN A 110 0.09 2.59 5.45
CA GLN A 110 0.93 3.38 4.53
C GLN A 110 0.09 3.96 3.39
N ASP A 111 -0.80 3.17 2.79
CA ASP A 111 -1.71 3.62 1.72
C ASP A 111 -2.60 4.78 2.19
N ILE A 112 -3.08 4.71 3.43
CA ILE A 112 -3.83 5.81 4.05
C ILE A 112 -2.95 7.02 4.32
N ALA A 113 -1.70 6.80 4.76
CA ALA A 113 -0.77 7.86 5.13
C ALA A 113 -0.25 8.66 3.92
N VAL A 114 -0.31 8.11 2.71
CA VAL A 114 0.01 8.86 1.47
C VAL A 114 -0.73 10.20 1.42
N ILE A 115 -1.96 10.24 1.90
CA ILE A 115 -2.85 11.37 1.82
C ILE A 115 -2.40 12.55 2.66
N PRO A 116 -2.23 12.41 4.00
CA PRO A 116 -1.68 13.49 4.79
C PRO A 116 -0.26 13.85 4.34
N ILE A 117 0.53 12.91 3.82
CA ILE A 117 1.85 13.21 3.25
C ILE A 117 1.72 14.14 2.05
N LEU A 118 0.85 13.84 1.08
CA LEU A 118 0.59 14.72 -0.07
C LEU A 118 0.07 16.10 0.33
N ALA A 119 -0.77 16.17 1.36
CA ALA A 119 -1.27 17.45 1.87
C ALA A 119 -0.17 18.25 2.57
N PHE A 120 0.80 17.58 3.19
CA PHE A 120 1.87 18.22 3.94
C PHE A 120 3.07 18.64 3.07
N LEU A 121 3.35 17.89 1.99
CA LEU A 121 4.51 18.15 1.12
C LEU A 121 4.59 19.58 0.60
N PRO A 122 3.52 20.26 0.13
CA PRO A 122 3.59 21.65 -0.33
C PRO A 122 4.05 22.64 0.75
N LEU A 123 3.84 22.33 2.04
CA LEU A 123 4.29 23.16 3.15
C LEU A 123 5.81 23.14 3.31
N LEU A 124 6.50 22.17 2.71
CA LEU A 124 7.95 22.04 2.66
C LEU A 124 8.56 22.75 1.45
N ALA A 125 7.75 23.33 0.56
CA ALA A 125 8.24 24.05 -0.61
C ALA A 125 9.24 25.13 -0.21
N MET A 126 10.36 25.16 -0.92
CA MET A 126 11.33 26.24 -0.73
C MET A 126 10.77 27.50 -1.39
N PRO A 127 10.87 28.67 -0.72
CA PRO A 127 10.58 29.93 -1.39
C PRO A 127 11.46 30.03 -2.63
N SER A 128 10.86 30.32 -3.78
CA SER A 128 11.64 30.59 -5.01
C SER A 128 12.68 31.65 -4.68
N LEU A 129 13.96 31.35 -4.92
CA LEU A 129 15.02 32.33 -4.78
C LEU A 129 14.68 33.47 -5.75
N MET A 130 14.34 34.62 -5.21
CA MET A 130 14.23 35.84 -5.99
C MET A 130 15.66 36.20 -6.47
N GLU A 131 15.92 36.03 -7.76
CA GLU A 131 17.15 36.47 -8.36
C GLU A 131 17.12 38.02 -8.46
N ILE A 132 18.08 38.64 -7.81
CA ILE A 132 18.33 40.07 -8.01
C ILE A 132 19.10 40.15 -9.32
N THR A 133 18.45 40.64 -10.35
CA THR A 133 19.08 40.96 -11.62
C THR A 133 20.11 42.06 -11.45
N SER A 134 21.12 42.10 -12.33
CA SER A 134 22.24 43.06 -12.28
C SER A 134 21.81 44.55 -12.29
N ASP A 135 20.56 44.83 -12.58
CA ASP A 135 19.94 46.17 -12.51
C ASP A 135 19.21 46.46 -11.19
N GLY A 136 19.30 45.54 -10.19
CA GLY A 136 18.67 45.72 -8.89
C GLY A 136 17.17 45.41 -8.86
N SER A 137 16.56 44.95 -9.97
CA SER A 137 15.17 44.52 -10.01
C SER A 137 15.03 43.07 -9.50
N ILE A 138 14.03 42.83 -8.67
CA ILE A 138 13.70 41.51 -8.16
C ILE A 138 12.79 40.86 -9.22
N GLN A 139 13.32 39.91 -10.01
CA GLN A 139 12.55 39.11 -10.95
C GLN A 139 12.44 37.65 -10.44
N LYS A 140 11.25 37.05 -10.57
CA LYS A 140 11.12 35.61 -10.49
C LYS A 140 11.91 34.97 -11.63
N SER A 141 12.70 33.96 -11.34
CA SER A 141 13.49 33.24 -12.33
C SER A 141 12.63 32.88 -13.54
N ALA A 142 13.14 33.18 -14.75
CA ALA A 142 12.39 32.98 -16.02
C ALA A 142 11.97 31.53 -16.32
N GLN A 143 12.40 30.56 -15.55
CA GLN A 143 11.96 29.17 -15.62
C GLN A 143 10.50 28.96 -15.14
N ASP A 144 9.97 29.86 -14.29
CA ASP A 144 8.56 29.81 -13.88
C ASP A 144 7.59 30.41 -14.92
N ALA A 145 8.11 31.08 -15.95
CA ALA A 145 7.30 31.77 -16.96
C ALA A 145 6.75 30.83 -18.06
N GLY A 146 7.25 29.60 -18.15
CA GLY A 146 6.86 28.65 -19.20
C GLY A 146 5.57 27.86 -18.91
N HIS A 147 5.15 27.77 -17.66
CA HIS A 147 3.98 26.98 -17.23
C HIS A 147 2.85 27.79 -16.58
N ALA A 148 3.00 29.09 -16.45
CA ALA A 148 2.08 29.99 -15.75
C ALA A 148 1.11 30.78 -16.66
N SER A 149 0.74 30.24 -17.82
CA SER A 149 -0.41 30.74 -18.58
C SER A 149 -1.68 29.94 -18.29
N SER A 150 -1.80 29.34 -17.12
CA SER A 150 -3.00 28.69 -16.67
C SER A 150 -3.93 29.73 -16.02
N MET A 151 -5.22 29.66 -16.35
CA MET A 151 -6.32 30.43 -15.77
C MET A 151 -6.38 30.23 -14.24
N SER A 152 -5.52 30.92 -13.49
CA SER A 152 -5.51 30.90 -12.05
C SER A 152 -6.47 31.97 -11.51
N LEU A 153 -7.52 31.57 -10.82
CA LEU A 153 -8.48 32.47 -10.15
C LEU A 153 -7.85 33.21 -8.96
N VAL A 154 -6.64 32.84 -8.59
CA VAL A 154 -5.95 33.27 -7.38
C VAL A 154 -4.87 34.32 -7.69
N GLU A 155 -4.49 34.46 -8.97
CA GLU A 155 -3.44 35.38 -9.41
C GLU A 155 -3.87 36.83 -9.23
N GLY A 156 -3.09 37.61 -8.47
CA GLY A 156 -3.38 39.02 -8.16
C GLY A 156 -4.25 39.27 -6.94
N LEU A 157 -4.73 38.23 -6.23
CA LEU A 157 -5.50 38.40 -5.00
C LEU A 157 -4.57 38.62 -3.78
N PRO A 158 -4.97 39.47 -2.80
CA PRO A 158 -4.27 39.56 -1.53
C PRO A 158 -4.32 38.21 -0.79
N GLY A 159 -3.34 37.90 0.10
CA GLY A 159 -3.23 36.59 0.75
C GLY A 159 -4.52 36.10 1.45
N TRP A 160 -5.30 36.99 2.05
CA TRP A 160 -6.62 36.62 2.61
C TRP A 160 -7.64 36.22 1.53
N GLY A 161 -7.56 36.83 0.34
CA GLY A 161 -8.39 36.49 -0.80
C GLY A 161 -8.07 35.11 -1.35
N VAL A 162 -6.79 34.76 -1.44
CA VAL A 162 -6.30 33.42 -1.80
C VAL A 162 -6.89 32.37 -0.84
N THR A 163 -6.76 32.61 0.46
CA THR A 163 -7.27 31.71 1.49
C THR A 163 -8.79 31.51 1.38
N LEU A 164 -9.53 32.58 1.13
CA LEU A 164 -10.99 32.53 1.01
C LEU A 164 -11.43 31.76 -0.23
N VAL A 165 -10.78 31.98 -1.38
CA VAL A 165 -11.08 31.25 -2.63
C VAL A 165 -10.75 29.75 -2.47
N THR A 166 -9.61 29.43 -1.86
CA THR A 166 -9.20 28.06 -1.57
C THR A 166 -10.19 27.35 -0.65
N LEU A 167 -10.59 27.96 0.45
CA LEU A 167 -11.58 27.41 1.36
C LEU A 167 -12.95 27.24 0.70
N SER A 168 -13.34 28.19 -0.16
CA SER A 168 -14.62 28.08 -0.89
C SER A 168 -14.60 26.95 -1.92
N ALA A 169 -13.48 26.70 -2.60
CA ALA A 169 -13.33 25.59 -3.52
C ALA A 169 -13.40 24.24 -2.80
N VAL A 170 -12.69 24.09 -1.69
CA VAL A 170 -12.76 22.88 -0.85
C VAL A 170 -14.18 22.68 -0.32
N ALA A 171 -14.82 23.72 0.18
CA ALA A 171 -16.21 23.68 0.60
C ALA A 171 -17.16 23.28 -0.54
N ALA A 172 -16.97 23.82 -1.75
CA ALA A 172 -17.76 23.44 -2.93
C ALA A 172 -17.63 21.95 -3.27
N ILE A 173 -16.45 21.38 -3.16
CA ILE A 173 -16.24 19.94 -3.35
C ILE A 173 -16.96 19.13 -2.28
N ILE A 174 -16.86 19.54 -1.02
CA ILE A 174 -17.50 18.85 0.10
C ILE A 174 -19.03 18.92 -0.06
N PHE A 175 -19.59 20.11 -0.26
CA PHE A 175 -21.04 20.29 -0.42
C PHE A 175 -21.54 19.64 -1.72
N GLY A 176 -20.81 19.77 -2.84
CA GLY A 176 -21.13 19.11 -4.11
C GLY A 176 -21.15 17.60 -3.95
N GLY A 177 -20.11 17.01 -3.31
CA GLY A 177 -20.04 15.58 -3.03
C GLY A 177 -21.19 15.09 -2.15
N MET A 178 -21.53 15.84 -1.10
CA MET A 178 -22.58 15.43 -0.16
C MET A 178 -24.00 15.60 -0.72
N PHE A 179 -24.28 16.68 -1.43
CA PHE A 179 -25.64 17.06 -1.79
C PHE A 179 -25.99 16.89 -3.27
N LEU A 180 -25.02 17.09 -4.18
CA LEU A 180 -25.28 17.09 -5.63
C LEU A 180 -25.05 15.70 -6.25
N VAL A 181 -24.04 14.99 -5.81
CA VAL A 181 -23.63 13.72 -6.45
C VAL A 181 -24.70 12.65 -6.26
N ARG A 182 -25.25 12.48 -5.06
CA ARG A 182 -26.28 11.45 -4.78
C ARG A 182 -27.53 11.58 -5.65
N PRO A 183 -28.18 12.76 -5.76
CA PRO A 183 -29.38 12.87 -6.60
C PRO A 183 -29.09 12.66 -8.09
N ILE A 184 -27.90 13.08 -8.58
CA ILE A 184 -27.52 12.86 -9.98
C ILE A 184 -27.36 11.36 -10.25
N PHE A 185 -26.67 10.63 -9.39
CA PHE A 185 -26.52 9.17 -9.54
C PHE A 185 -27.88 8.45 -9.47
N ARG A 186 -28.77 8.83 -8.57
CA ARG A 186 -30.11 8.27 -8.51
C ARG A 186 -30.93 8.55 -9.78
N PHE A 187 -30.78 9.71 -10.37
CA PHE A 187 -31.42 10.05 -11.64
C PHE A 187 -30.91 9.16 -12.78
N ILE A 188 -29.60 8.98 -12.88
CA ILE A 188 -28.97 8.09 -13.88
C ILE A 188 -29.38 6.62 -13.65
N HIS A 189 -29.46 6.19 -12.39
CA HIS A 189 -29.92 4.86 -12.05
C HIS A 189 -31.35 4.61 -12.54
N ALA A 190 -32.23 5.57 -12.33
CA ALA A 190 -33.61 5.48 -12.80
C ALA A 190 -33.72 5.45 -14.33
N ALA A 191 -32.77 6.00 -15.06
CA ALA A 191 -32.71 5.99 -16.52
C ALA A 191 -32.16 4.71 -17.12
N HIS A 192 -31.62 3.79 -16.30
CA HIS A 192 -30.99 2.51 -16.70
C HIS A 192 -29.84 2.63 -17.74
N LEU A 193 -29.12 3.75 -17.73
CA LEU A 193 -28.03 4.04 -18.65
C LEU A 193 -26.70 3.78 -17.95
N ARG A 194 -26.14 2.56 -18.12
CA ARG A 194 -24.93 2.13 -17.45
C ARG A 194 -23.70 2.95 -17.84
N GLU A 195 -23.58 3.32 -19.11
CA GLU A 195 -22.45 4.11 -19.64
C GLU A 195 -22.39 5.51 -19.04
N MET A 196 -23.53 6.04 -18.59
CA MET A 196 -23.61 7.34 -17.94
C MET A 196 -22.98 7.38 -16.56
N TYR A 197 -22.89 6.24 -15.86
CA TYR A 197 -22.18 6.16 -14.57
C TYR A 197 -20.70 6.43 -14.75
N THR A 198 -20.06 5.74 -15.70
CA THR A 198 -18.64 5.90 -16.01
C THR A 198 -18.35 7.33 -16.46
N ALA A 199 -19.18 7.87 -17.38
CA ALA A 199 -19.02 9.24 -17.87
C ALA A 199 -19.14 10.26 -16.74
N LEU A 200 -20.13 10.13 -15.85
CA LEU A 200 -20.29 11.01 -14.70
C LEU A 200 -19.14 10.87 -13.70
N ALA A 201 -18.70 9.65 -13.43
CA ALA A 201 -17.56 9.41 -12.53
C ALA A 201 -16.30 10.12 -13.04
N LEU A 202 -15.98 9.95 -14.32
CA LEU A 202 -14.83 10.62 -14.96
C LEU A 202 -15.01 12.14 -14.95
N LEU A 203 -16.22 12.64 -15.25
CA LEU A 203 -16.53 14.08 -15.20
C LEU A 203 -16.30 14.66 -13.79
N ILE A 204 -16.71 13.95 -12.75
CA ILE A 204 -16.50 14.37 -11.36
C ILE A 204 -15.00 14.44 -11.08
N VAL A 205 -14.23 13.41 -11.41
CA VAL A 205 -12.79 13.37 -11.16
C VAL A 205 -12.07 14.49 -11.91
N VAL A 206 -12.30 14.60 -13.22
CA VAL A 206 -11.66 15.62 -14.07
C VAL A 206 -12.09 17.03 -13.67
N GLY A 207 -13.39 17.22 -13.37
CA GLY A 207 -13.94 18.50 -12.94
C GLY A 207 -13.36 18.99 -11.61
N ILE A 208 -13.19 18.07 -10.65
CA ILE A 208 -12.58 18.39 -9.36
C ILE A 208 -11.08 18.64 -9.52
N ALA A 209 -10.38 17.84 -10.32
CA ALA A 209 -8.98 18.06 -10.63
C ALA A 209 -8.76 19.45 -11.24
N PHE A 210 -9.59 19.82 -12.24
CA PHE A 210 -9.54 21.13 -12.88
C PHE A 210 -9.86 22.27 -11.91
N LEU A 211 -10.90 22.12 -11.08
CA LEU A 211 -11.26 23.12 -10.06
C LEU A 211 -10.11 23.35 -9.08
N MET A 212 -9.41 22.29 -8.66
CA MET A 212 -8.23 22.40 -7.79
C MET A 212 -7.08 23.14 -8.47
N MET A 213 -6.80 22.86 -9.75
CA MET A 213 -5.81 23.59 -10.54
C MET A 213 -6.12 25.09 -10.61
N LEU A 214 -7.38 25.47 -10.82
CA LEU A 214 -7.80 26.88 -10.87
C LEU A 214 -7.54 27.63 -9.55
N VAL A 215 -7.53 26.93 -8.44
CA VAL A 215 -7.31 27.51 -7.09
C VAL A 215 -5.86 27.40 -6.64
N GLY A 216 -4.97 26.83 -7.48
CA GLY A 216 -3.56 26.62 -7.13
C GLY A 216 -3.32 25.48 -6.15
N LEU A 217 -4.30 24.59 -5.98
CA LEU A 217 -4.16 23.36 -5.20
C LEU A 217 -3.84 22.15 -6.09
N SER A 218 -3.28 21.12 -5.47
CA SER A 218 -3.00 19.87 -6.16
C SER A 218 -4.30 19.18 -6.63
N PRO A 219 -4.42 18.82 -7.93
CA PRO A 219 -5.51 18.01 -8.45
C PRO A 219 -5.67 16.69 -7.71
N ALA A 220 -4.55 16.08 -7.34
CA ALA A 220 -4.46 14.83 -6.61
C ALA A 220 -5.15 14.88 -5.24
N PHE A 221 -4.94 15.96 -4.49
CA PHE A 221 -5.60 16.16 -3.19
C PHE A 221 -7.12 16.29 -3.33
N GLY A 222 -7.59 17.06 -4.32
CA GLY A 222 -9.01 17.27 -4.53
C GLY A 222 -9.76 16.02 -4.94
N THR A 223 -9.19 15.26 -5.87
CA THR A 223 -9.80 14.01 -6.35
C THR A 223 -9.82 12.93 -5.27
N PHE A 224 -8.77 12.86 -4.45
CA PHE A 224 -8.79 12.03 -3.27
C PHE A 224 -9.93 12.42 -2.31
N LEU A 225 -10.06 13.70 -1.97
CA LEU A 225 -11.15 14.20 -1.10
C LEU A 225 -12.52 13.82 -1.66
N ALA A 226 -12.70 13.91 -2.98
CA ALA A 226 -13.93 13.46 -3.65
C ALA A 226 -14.15 11.95 -3.49
N GLY A 227 -13.11 11.14 -3.62
CA GLY A 227 -13.16 9.69 -3.38
C GLY A 227 -13.63 9.37 -1.96
N VAL A 228 -13.03 9.99 -0.94
CA VAL A 228 -13.43 9.82 0.48
C VAL A 228 -14.90 10.23 0.73
N LEU A 229 -15.34 11.32 0.12
CA LEU A 229 -16.76 11.76 0.24
C LEU A 229 -17.72 10.76 -0.37
N LEU A 230 -17.32 10.11 -1.47
CA LEU A 230 -18.12 9.10 -2.17
C LEU A 230 -17.97 7.70 -1.58
N ALA A 231 -16.98 7.46 -0.71
CA ALA A 231 -16.75 6.17 -0.05
C ALA A 231 -17.96 5.66 0.76
N ASN A 232 -18.78 6.57 1.27
CA ASN A 232 -20.02 6.26 1.98
C ASN A 232 -21.26 6.27 1.07
N SER A 233 -21.10 6.36 -0.25
CA SER A 233 -22.18 6.35 -1.22
C SER A 233 -22.67 4.92 -1.49
N GLU A 234 -23.98 4.78 -1.72
CA GLU A 234 -24.58 3.52 -2.19
C GLU A 234 -24.05 3.08 -3.57
N PHE A 235 -23.45 4.00 -4.34
CA PHE A 235 -22.89 3.76 -5.69
C PHE A 235 -21.37 3.49 -5.68
N ARG A 236 -20.75 3.33 -4.52
CA ARG A 236 -19.29 3.13 -4.36
C ARG A 236 -18.74 2.01 -5.23
N HIS A 237 -19.36 0.83 -5.18
CA HIS A 237 -18.85 -0.35 -5.90
C HIS A 237 -19.00 -0.22 -7.42
N GLU A 238 -20.04 0.44 -7.89
CA GLU A 238 -20.23 0.74 -9.31
C GLU A 238 -19.17 1.71 -9.80
N LEU A 239 -18.94 2.81 -9.05
CA LEU A 239 -17.89 3.78 -9.35
C LEU A 239 -16.49 3.15 -9.38
N GLU A 240 -16.18 2.31 -8.39
CA GLU A 240 -14.91 1.59 -8.31
C GLU A 240 -14.73 0.67 -9.53
N SER A 241 -15.74 -0.14 -9.86
CA SER A 241 -15.71 -1.05 -11.00
C SER A 241 -15.54 -0.32 -12.33
N ASP A 242 -16.20 0.81 -12.51
CA ASP A 242 -16.20 1.58 -13.75
C ASP A 242 -14.88 2.33 -13.97
N ILE A 243 -14.24 2.80 -12.90
CA ILE A 243 -12.98 3.56 -12.99
C ILE A 243 -11.77 2.64 -13.03
N GLN A 244 -11.86 1.43 -12.49
CA GLN A 244 -10.74 0.47 -12.41
C GLN A 244 -9.98 0.26 -13.73
N PRO A 245 -10.64 0.06 -14.91
CA PRO A 245 -9.94 -0.11 -16.17
C PRO A 245 -9.13 1.12 -16.58
N PHE A 246 -9.67 2.32 -16.36
CA PHE A 246 -8.99 3.59 -16.68
C PHE A 246 -7.81 3.82 -15.74
N LYS A 247 -7.98 3.58 -14.44
CA LYS A 247 -6.91 3.60 -13.45
C LYS A 247 -5.75 2.70 -13.88
N GLY A 248 -6.03 1.44 -14.24
CA GLY A 248 -5.00 0.49 -14.62
C GLY A 248 -4.21 0.92 -15.86
N LEU A 249 -4.90 1.37 -16.89
CA LEU A 249 -4.28 1.84 -18.13
C LEU A 249 -3.40 3.07 -17.90
N LEU A 250 -3.95 4.10 -17.25
CA LEU A 250 -3.25 5.37 -17.03
C LEU A 250 -2.11 5.22 -16.01
N LEU A 251 -2.29 4.39 -14.99
CA LEU A 251 -1.22 4.08 -14.04
C LEU A 251 -0.07 3.32 -14.73
N GLY A 252 -0.40 2.38 -15.62
CA GLY A 252 0.61 1.71 -16.46
C GLY A 252 1.38 2.71 -17.33
N MET A 253 0.68 3.65 -17.96
CA MET A 253 1.30 4.72 -18.75
C MET A 253 2.18 5.63 -17.86
N PHE A 254 1.74 5.96 -16.66
CA PHE A 254 2.54 6.72 -15.69
C PHE A 254 3.86 6.01 -15.37
N PHE A 255 3.81 4.72 -15.04
CA PHE A 255 5.04 3.97 -14.73
C PHE A 255 5.97 3.83 -15.93
N ILE A 256 5.43 3.68 -17.15
CA ILE A 256 6.24 3.65 -18.38
C ILE A 256 6.93 5.01 -18.56
N THR A 257 6.20 6.11 -18.39
CA THR A 257 6.73 7.47 -18.57
C THR A 257 7.79 7.81 -17.52
N VAL A 258 7.52 7.49 -16.25
CA VAL A 258 8.51 7.68 -15.18
C VAL A 258 9.74 6.78 -15.40
N GLY A 259 9.53 5.53 -15.83
CA GLY A 259 10.63 4.64 -16.19
C GLY A 259 11.48 5.14 -17.35
N ALA A 260 10.87 5.82 -18.33
CA ALA A 260 11.58 6.42 -19.47
C ALA A 260 12.40 7.66 -19.07
N GLN A 261 12.07 8.33 -17.99
CA GLN A 261 12.83 9.47 -17.44
C GLN A 261 14.04 9.05 -16.59
N ILE A 262 14.16 7.77 -16.23
CA ILE A 262 15.30 7.28 -15.46
C ILE A 262 16.57 7.38 -16.30
N ASP A 263 17.55 8.12 -15.80
CA ASP A 263 18.89 8.21 -16.43
C ASP A 263 19.70 6.93 -16.17
N PHE A 264 19.47 5.95 -17.05
CA PHE A 264 20.26 4.71 -17.02
C PHE A 264 21.72 4.93 -17.43
N ALA A 265 22.01 5.95 -18.25
CA ALA A 265 23.38 6.23 -18.67
C ALA A 265 24.22 6.70 -17.47
N GLY A 266 23.69 7.64 -16.67
CA GLY A 266 24.30 8.06 -15.42
C GLY A 266 24.43 6.93 -14.40
N PHE A 267 23.46 6.03 -14.33
CA PHE A 267 23.54 4.84 -13.49
C PHE A 267 24.70 3.90 -13.89
N PHE A 268 24.82 3.59 -15.19
CA PHE A 268 25.88 2.69 -15.67
C PHE A 268 27.28 3.31 -15.62
N ALA A 269 27.36 4.66 -15.63
CA ALA A 269 28.64 5.36 -15.46
C ALA A 269 29.22 5.18 -14.05
N ASP A 270 28.36 5.21 -13.01
CA ASP A 270 28.78 5.03 -11.62
C ASP A 270 27.70 4.34 -10.77
N PRO A 271 27.55 3.01 -10.87
CA PRO A 271 26.48 2.26 -10.24
C PRO A 271 26.65 2.10 -8.72
N PHE A 272 27.88 2.12 -8.21
CA PHE A 272 28.15 1.78 -6.80
C PHE A 272 27.55 2.76 -5.79
N PRO A 273 27.61 4.08 -5.95
CA PRO A 273 26.98 5.02 -5.02
C PRO A 273 25.47 4.85 -4.96
N ILE A 274 24.81 4.69 -6.11
CA ILE A 274 23.35 4.56 -6.17
C ILE A 274 22.90 3.25 -5.53
N LEU A 275 23.56 2.14 -5.84
CA LEU A 275 23.32 0.84 -5.19
C LEU A 275 23.61 0.92 -3.67
N GLY A 276 24.69 1.60 -3.29
CA GLY A 276 25.07 1.80 -1.89
C GLY A 276 23.98 2.56 -1.11
N ILE A 277 23.46 3.66 -1.67
CA ILE A 277 22.39 4.44 -1.06
C ILE A 277 21.09 3.61 -1.00
N THR A 278 20.75 2.91 -2.08
CA THR A 278 19.55 2.04 -2.13
C THR A 278 19.60 0.99 -1.02
N LEU A 279 20.70 0.24 -0.92
CA LEU A 279 20.91 -0.78 0.11
C LEU A 279 20.93 -0.18 1.52
N THR A 280 21.48 1.02 1.69
CA THR A 280 21.49 1.72 2.97
C THR A 280 20.07 2.07 3.41
N ILE A 281 19.26 2.65 2.54
CA ILE A 281 17.85 2.96 2.84
C ILE A 281 17.07 1.69 3.17
N MET A 282 17.24 0.64 2.37
CA MET A 282 16.59 -0.66 2.62
C MET A 282 17.03 -1.27 3.95
N THR A 283 18.30 -1.13 4.33
CA THR A 283 18.83 -1.63 5.60
C THR A 283 18.28 -0.84 6.78
N ILE A 284 18.24 0.49 6.70
CA ILE A 284 17.64 1.34 7.74
C ILE A 284 16.19 0.91 7.96
N LYS A 285 15.43 0.77 6.87
CA LYS A 285 14.04 0.36 6.93
C LYS A 285 13.87 -1.06 7.49
N ALA A 286 14.70 -2.00 7.05
CA ALA A 286 14.71 -3.37 7.57
C ALA A 286 15.02 -3.40 9.08
N LEU A 287 15.94 -2.57 9.55
CA LEU A 287 16.28 -2.49 10.98
C LEU A 287 15.09 -1.98 11.80
N VAL A 288 14.45 -0.90 11.36
CA VAL A 288 13.25 -0.37 12.01
C VAL A 288 12.13 -1.41 12.05
N LEU A 289 11.86 -2.08 10.93
CA LEU A 289 10.86 -3.13 10.83
C LEU A 289 11.20 -4.34 11.72
N TYR A 290 12.48 -4.70 11.79
CA TYR A 290 12.93 -5.78 12.66
C TYR A 290 12.68 -5.47 14.14
N ILE A 291 13.03 -4.26 14.58
CA ILE A 291 12.80 -3.80 15.96
C ILE A 291 11.30 -3.78 16.25
N LEU A 292 10.49 -3.17 15.38
CA LEU A 292 9.04 -3.11 15.55
C LEU A 292 8.40 -4.50 15.58
N GLY A 293 8.78 -5.37 14.64
CA GLY A 293 8.26 -6.74 14.62
C GLY A 293 8.51 -7.48 15.95
N ARG A 294 9.71 -7.29 16.54
CA ARG A 294 10.05 -7.86 17.87
C ARG A 294 9.20 -7.27 18.99
N VAL A 295 9.00 -5.96 18.99
CA VAL A 295 8.16 -5.25 19.99
C VAL A 295 6.71 -5.72 19.92
N PHE A 296 6.20 -5.93 18.69
CA PHE A 296 4.82 -6.43 18.47
C PHE A 296 4.69 -7.95 18.50
N GLY A 297 5.71 -8.67 19.01
CA GLY A 297 5.64 -10.09 19.33
C GLY A 297 5.86 -11.04 18.15
N LEU A 298 6.32 -10.55 17.00
CA LEU A 298 6.71 -11.41 15.89
C LEU A 298 8.01 -12.15 16.21
N ARG A 299 8.10 -13.43 15.84
CA ARG A 299 9.28 -14.28 16.09
C ARG A 299 9.54 -15.21 14.90
N GLY A 300 10.77 -15.74 14.83
CA GLY A 300 11.15 -16.76 13.85
C GLY A 300 10.86 -16.35 12.40
N ARG A 301 10.24 -17.22 11.64
CA ARG A 301 9.90 -17.00 10.23
C ARG A 301 8.99 -15.79 10.00
N ASN A 302 8.03 -15.57 10.91
CA ASN A 302 7.11 -14.43 10.80
C ASN A 302 7.82 -13.09 10.95
N GLN A 303 8.83 -13.02 11.80
CA GLN A 303 9.67 -11.83 11.98
C GLN A 303 10.45 -11.51 10.71
N VAL A 304 11.12 -12.53 10.13
CA VAL A 304 11.92 -12.36 8.91
C VAL A 304 11.03 -11.99 7.72
N LEU A 305 9.87 -12.64 7.59
CA LEU A 305 8.89 -12.33 6.55
C LEU A 305 8.45 -10.86 6.62
N PHE A 306 8.02 -10.42 7.80
CA PHE A 306 7.57 -9.05 8.03
C PHE A 306 8.66 -8.02 7.68
N THR A 307 9.90 -8.28 8.11
CA THR A 307 11.03 -7.37 7.90
C THR A 307 11.40 -7.27 6.42
N LEU A 308 11.63 -8.41 5.76
CA LEU A 308 12.15 -8.43 4.38
C LEU A 308 11.08 -8.03 3.36
N SER A 309 9.81 -8.37 3.60
CA SER A 309 8.73 -8.01 2.68
C SER A 309 8.47 -6.51 2.59
N LEU A 310 8.75 -5.73 3.63
CA LEU A 310 8.46 -4.30 3.70
C LEU A 310 9.70 -3.39 3.55
N ALA A 311 10.90 -3.95 3.37
CA ALA A 311 12.15 -3.20 3.38
C ALA A 311 12.37 -2.30 2.15
N GLN A 312 11.65 -2.50 1.06
CA GLN A 312 11.75 -1.69 -0.17
C GLN A 312 10.93 -0.39 -0.08
N ALA A 313 11.18 0.54 -1.01
CA ALA A 313 10.28 1.66 -1.29
C ALA A 313 9.06 1.18 -2.10
N GLY A 314 8.00 1.96 -2.08
CA GLY A 314 6.75 1.64 -2.79
C GLY A 314 6.52 2.46 -4.05
N GLU A 315 5.49 2.07 -4.82
CA GLU A 315 5.01 2.77 -6.01
C GLU A 315 4.60 4.22 -5.73
N PHE A 316 4.12 4.51 -4.53
CA PHE A 316 3.83 5.88 -4.11
C PHE A 316 5.08 6.75 -4.02
N GLY A 317 6.28 6.15 -3.92
CA GLY A 317 7.53 6.89 -3.98
C GLY A 317 7.66 7.68 -5.27
N PHE A 318 7.29 7.10 -6.43
CA PHE A 318 7.29 7.81 -7.72
C PHE A 318 6.34 9.00 -7.72
N VAL A 319 5.12 8.80 -7.20
CA VAL A 319 4.08 9.84 -7.12
C VAL A 319 4.54 10.99 -6.22
N LEU A 320 5.05 10.66 -5.04
CA LEU A 320 5.49 11.67 -4.07
C LEU A 320 6.72 12.43 -4.56
N ILE A 321 7.66 11.78 -5.25
CA ILE A 321 8.83 12.44 -5.85
C ILE A 321 8.38 13.39 -6.98
N SER A 322 7.55 12.92 -7.91
CA SER A 322 7.03 13.76 -8.99
C SER A 322 6.24 14.95 -8.45
N PHE A 323 5.40 14.73 -7.44
CA PHE A 323 4.66 15.80 -6.78
C PHE A 323 5.57 16.77 -6.03
N SER A 324 6.60 16.27 -5.33
CA SER A 324 7.58 17.10 -4.63
C SER A 324 8.42 17.96 -5.60
N LEU A 325 8.68 17.43 -6.80
CA LEU A 325 9.35 18.19 -7.87
C LEU A 325 8.46 19.34 -8.36
N GLN A 326 7.19 19.07 -8.66
CA GLN A 326 6.22 20.08 -9.09
C GLN A 326 5.99 21.17 -8.03
N GLN A 327 6.07 20.81 -6.74
CA GLN A 327 5.92 21.75 -5.62
C GLN A 327 7.24 22.41 -5.21
N HIS A 328 8.31 22.27 -6.01
CA HIS A 328 9.64 22.83 -5.71
C HIS A 328 10.21 22.45 -4.32
N VAL A 329 9.83 21.27 -3.81
CA VAL A 329 10.36 20.70 -2.56
C VAL A 329 11.68 20.00 -2.82
N LEU A 330 11.78 19.28 -3.95
CA LEU A 330 12.98 18.56 -4.36
C LEU A 330 13.62 19.19 -5.60
N PRO A 331 14.95 19.34 -5.63
CA PRO A 331 15.67 19.72 -6.84
C PRO A 331 15.57 18.61 -7.92
N PRO A 332 15.51 18.97 -9.24
CA PRO A 332 15.38 17.99 -10.32
C PRO A 332 16.46 16.90 -10.29
N ALA A 333 17.72 17.27 -10.15
CA ALA A 333 18.83 16.32 -10.12
C ALA A 333 18.78 15.34 -8.93
N LEU A 334 18.13 15.71 -7.82
CA LEU A 334 17.90 14.82 -6.70
C LEU A 334 16.70 13.92 -6.97
N ALA A 335 15.62 14.46 -7.52
CA ALA A 335 14.42 13.71 -7.86
C ALA A 335 14.72 12.54 -8.81
N GLU A 336 15.51 12.75 -9.87
CA GLU A 336 15.96 11.70 -10.79
C GLU A 336 16.70 10.56 -10.07
N LYS A 337 17.62 10.89 -9.16
CA LYS A 337 18.33 9.89 -8.35
C LYS A 337 17.40 9.13 -7.42
N LEU A 338 16.42 9.82 -6.79
CA LEU A 338 15.46 9.18 -5.91
C LEU A 338 14.50 8.25 -6.66
N LEU A 339 14.06 8.63 -7.89
CA LEU A 339 13.27 7.76 -8.76
C LEU A 339 14.02 6.45 -9.06
N LEU A 340 15.30 6.55 -9.38
CA LEU A 340 16.15 5.39 -9.64
C LEU A 340 16.33 4.52 -8.38
N ILE A 341 16.52 5.11 -7.21
CA ILE A 341 16.61 4.39 -5.94
C ILE A 341 15.32 3.64 -5.63
N VAL A 342 14.15 4.27 -5.83
CA VAL A 342 12.85 3.60 -5.68
C VAL A 342 12.75 2.41 -6.62
N ALA A 343 13.03 2.60 -7.92
CA ALA A 343 12.97 1.54 -8.93
C ALA A 343 13.90 0.36 -8.58
N LEU A 344 15.14 0.64 -8.20
CA LEU A 344 16.11 -0.39 -7.80
C LEU A 344 15.66 -1.14 -6.54
N SER A 345 15.12 -0.44 -5.54
CA SER A 345 14.63 -1.08 -4.32
C SER A 345 13.47 -2.04 -4.60
N MET A 346 12.58 -1.68 -5.54
CA MET A 346 11.49 -2.53 -5.99
C MET A 346 12.01 -3.75 -6.78
N LEU A 347 13.02 -3.54 -7.63
CA LEU A 347 13.67 -4.62 -8.39
C LEU A 347 14.39 -5.64 -7.48
N ILE A 348 14.96 -5.18 -6.37
CA ILE A 348 15.64 -6.03 -5.38
C ILE A 348 14.64 -6.85 -4.55
N THR A 349 13.36 -6.44 -4.47
CA THR A 349 12.36 -7.09 -3.61
C THR A 349 12.19 -8.60 -3.83
N PRO A 350 12.12 -9.14 -5.06
CA PRO A 350 12.08 -10.58 -5.27
C PRO A 350 13.28 -11.32 -4.68
N LEU A 351 14.47 -10.68 -4.72
CA LEU A 351 15.68 -11.25 -4.11
C LEU A 351 15.56 -11.32 -2.58
N LEU A 352 14.94 -10.33 -1.94
CA LEU A 352 14.65 -10.38 -0.50
C LEU A 352 13.72 -11.55 -0.14
N PHE A 353 12.74 -11.87 -0.97
CA PHE A 353 11.89 -13.05 -0.76
C PHE A 353 12.66 -14.36 -0.98
N MET A 354 13.64 -14.41 -1.90
CA MET A 354 14.55 -15.56 -2.02
C MET A 354 15.41 -15.72 -0.75
N VAL A 355 15.94 -14.61 -0.22
CA VAL A 355 16.67 -14.60 1.06
C VAL A 355 15.78 -15.07 2.20
N TYR A 356 14.51 -14.62 2.24
CA TYR A 356 13.52 -15.12 3.20
C TYR A 356 13.37 -16.65 3.10
N ASP A 357 13.22 -17.21 1.89
CA ASP A 357 13.06 -18.64 1.69
C ASP A 357 14.29 -19.44 2.17
N LEU A 358 15.50 -18.90 1.93
CA LEU A 358 16.75 -19.52 2.41
C LEU A 358 16.86 -19.50 3.94
N ILE A 359 16.54 -18.34 4.55
CA ILE A 359 16.60 -18.17 6.01
C ILE A 359 15.49 -18.99 6.67
N SER A 360 14.28 -19.00 6.12
CA SER A 360 13.15 -19.72 6.67
C SER A 360 13.35 -21.24 6.73
N LYS A 361 14.14 -21.82 5.80
CA LYS A 361 14.53 -23.23 5.84
C LYS A 361 15.45 -23.58 7.00
N ARG A 362 16.25 -22.60 7.47
CA ARG A 362 17.20 -22.78 8.58
C ARG A 362 16.58 -22.49 9.95
N ILE A 363 15.56 -21.65 9.99
CA ILE A 363 14.84 -21.38 11.23
C ILE A 363 13.86 -22.52 11.44
N THR A 364 14.18 -23.41 12.36
CA THR A 364 13.20 -24.38 12.88
C THR A 364 12.12 -23.57 13.59
N ASP A 365 10.85 -23.74 13.19
CA ASP A 365 9.75 -23.09 13.88
C ASP A 365 9.73 -23.58 15.32
N SER A 366 10.19 -22.74 16.21
CA SER A 366 9.96 -22.85 17.65
C SER A 366 8.45 -22.76 18.00
N ASP A 367 7.63 -22.44 17.00
CA ASP A 367 6.16 -22.45 17.02
C ASP A 367 5.53 -23.77 16.51
N LYS A 368 6.31 -24.78 16.13
CA LYS A 368 5.81 -26.14 16.35
C LYS A 368 5.72 -26.23 17.84
N SER A 369 4.52 -25.99 18.36
CA SER A 369 4.21 -26.23 19.74
C SER A 369 4.94 -27.54 20.14
N ASP A 370 5.84 -27.47 21.13
CA ASP A 370 6.33 -28.61 21.90
C ASP A 370 5.15 -29.27 22.68
N GLN A 371 3.94 -29.15 22.13
CA GLN A 371 2.81 -29.93 22.57
C GLN A 371 3.03 -31.30 21.97
N ALA A 372 3.43 -32.19 22.87
CA ALA A 372 3.46 -33.61 22.57
C ALA A 372 2.13 -34.00 21.90
N ALA A 373 2.20 -34.91 20.93
CA ALA A 373 1.00 -35.45 20.33
C ALA A 373 0.08 -35.97 21.45
N ASP A 374 -1.23 -35.76 21.31
CA ASP A 374 -2.18 -36.27 22.30
C ASP A 374 -2.01 -37.77 22.47
N GLU A 375 -2.13 -38.26 23.69
CA GLU A 375 -2.29 -39.69 23.94
C GLU A 375 -3.64 -40.13 23.37
N ILE A 376 -3.62 -41.05 22.43
CA ILE A 376 -4.83 -41.56 21.77
C ILE A 376 -5.40 -42.64 22.69
N ASP A 377 -6.40 -42.25 23.48
CA ASP A 377 -7.10 -43.12 24.43
C ASP A 377 -8.36 -43.78 23.81
N ASP A 378 -8.60 -43.58 22.52
CA ASP A 378 -9.81 -44.05 21.84
C ASP A 378 -9.46 -44.74 20.51
N GLN A 379 -10.11 -45.87 20.26
CA GLN A 379 -9.96 -46.62 19.03
C GLN A 379 -11.34 -46.81 18.37
N GLY A 380 -11.39 -46.84 17.07
CA GLY A 380 -12.62 -46.99 16.33
C GLY A 380 -12.42 -47.67 14.98
N PRO A 381 -13.51 -48.17 14.39
CA PRO A 381 -13.47 -48.90 13.11
C PRO A 381 -13.13 -47.95 11.93
N VAL A 382 -13.18 -46.64 12.12
CA VAL A 382 -12.89 -45.64 11.09
C VAL A 382 -11.92 -44.60 11.63
N ILE A 383 -10.80 -44.41 10.95
CA ILE A 383 -9.81 -43.40 11.22
C ILE A 383 -9.91 -42.31 10.15
N ILE A 384 -10.04 -41.03 10.57
CA ILE A 384 -10.12 -39.90 9.68
C ILE A 384 -8.82 -39.08 9.85
N ALA A 385 -7.97 -39.10 8.85
CA ALA A 385 -6.75 -38.36 8.75
C ALA A 385 -7.02 -37.00 8.10
N GLY A 386 -7.07 -35.93 8.92
CA GLY A 386 -7.40 -34.57 8.52
C GLY A 386 -8.89 -34.23 8.71
N ILE A 387 -9.16 -33.21 9.55
CA ILE A 387 -10.51 -32.72 9.85
C ILE A 387 -10.78 -31.34 9.25
N GLY A 388 -10.23 -31.08 8.08
CA GLY A 388 -10.56 -29.93 7.25
C GLY A 388 -12.04 -29.98 6.80
N ARG A 389 -12.45 -29.09 5.89
CA ARG A 389 -13.85 -28.98 5.43
C ARG A 389 -14.43 -30.33 4.97
N PHE A 390 -13.68 -31.09 4.19
CA PHE A 390 -14.10 -32.39 3.70
C PHE A 390 -14.16 -33.45 4.82
N GLY A 391 -13.10 -33.50 5.66
CA GLY A 391 -13.05 -34.44 6.78
C GLY A 391 -14.21 -34.26 7.76
N GLN A 392 -14.65 -33.02 8.00
CA GLN A 392 -15.82 -32.71 8.84
C GLN A 392 -17.12 -33.30 8.26
N ILE A 393 -17.31 -33.24 6.93
CA ILE A 393 -18.48 -33.81 6.25
C ILE A 393 -18.45 -35.33 6.39
N VAL A 394 -17.31 -35.94 6.08
CA VAL A 394 -17.12 -37.42 6.18
C VAL A 394 -17.35 -37.86 7.64
N ASN A 395 -16.79 -37.18 8.63
CA ASN A 395 -16.97 -37.52 10.03
C ASN A 395 -18.45 -37.46 10.45
N ARG A 396 -19.19 -36.45 10.02
CA ARG A 396 -20.64 -36.36 10.29
C ARG A 396 -21.41 -37.51 9.66
N LEU A 397 -21.16 -37.84 8.39
CA LEU A 397 -21.82 -38.92 7.69
C LEU A 397 -21.57 -40.28 8.36
N VAL A 398 -20.31 -40.58 8.68
CA VAL A 398 -19.92 -41.85 9.30
C VAL A 398 -20.50 -41.99 10.70
N ARG A 399 -20.49 -40.90 11.49
CA ARG A 399 -21.12 -40.93 12.84
C ARG A 399 -22.63 -41.03 12.78
N THR A 400 -23.28 -40.39 11.81
CA THR A 400 -24.73 -40.51 11.60
C THR A 400 -25.11 -41.92 11.16
N ALA A 401 -24.21 -42.61 10.43
CA ALA A 401 -24.38 -44.03 10.08
C ALA A 401 -24.11 -45.00 11.26
N GLY A 402 -23.81 -44.45 12.47
CA GLY A 402 -23.63 -45.24 13.70
C GLY A 402 -22.22 -45.76 13.94
N TYR A 403 -21.25 -45.36 13.12
CA TYR A 403 -19.86 -45.79 13.33
C TYR A 403 -19.09 -44.83 14.24
N LYS A 404 -18.24 -45.40 15.09
CA LYS A 404 -17.31 -44.66 15.89
C LYS A 404 -16.11 -44.22 15.05
N THR A 405 -15.72 -42.95 15.14
CA THR A 405 -14.61 -42.38 14.38
C THR A 405 -13.49 -41.89 15.31
N VAL A 406 -12.26 -42.13 14.91
CA VAL A 406 -11.07 -41.54 15.52
C VAL A 406 -10.53 -40.49 14.54
N VAL A 407 -10.43 -39.24 14.99
CA VAL A 407 -10.07 -38.12 14.13
C VAL A 407 -8.67 -37.63 14.53
N LEU A 408 -7.76 -37.55 13.56
CA LEU A 408 -6.41 -37.05 13.71
C LEU A 408 -6.21 -35.81 12.84
N ASP A 409 -5.63 -34.75 13.38
CA ASP A 409 -5.22 -33.57 12.61
C ASP A 409 -3.96 -32.95 13.19
N HIS A 410 -3.16 -32.36 12.32
CA HIS A 410 -1.95 -31.64 12.71
C HIS A 410 -2.20 -30.18 13.11
N ASP A 411 -3.42 -29.65 12.91
CA ASP A 411 -3.82 -28.29 13.32
C ASP A 411 -4.57 -28.35 14.67
N ILE A 412 -3.87 -27.98 15.73
CA ILE A 412 -4.42 -27.94 17.09
C ILE A 412 -5.66 -27.06 17.21
N ARG A 413 -5.72 -25.93 16.47
CA ARG A 413 -6.87 -25.01 16.53
C ARG A 413 -8.12 -25.66 15.96
N THR A 414 -7.97 -26.45 14.91
CA THR A 414 -9.07 -27.20 14.32
C THR A 414 -9.53 -28.29 15.28
N ILE A 415 -8.62 -29.00 15.95
CA ILE A 415 -8.94 -29.99 16.99
C ILE A 415 -9.65 -29.37 18.18
N GLU A 416 -9.14 -28.25 18.73
CA GLU A 416 -9.79 -27.54 19.83
C GLU A 416 -11.20 -27.05 19.46
N LEU A 417 -11.37 -26.53 18.24
CA LEU A 417 -12.68 -26.13 17.74
C LEU A 417 -13.66 -27.32 17.70
N MET A 418 -13.20 -28.44 17.17
CA MET A 418 -14.03 -29.66 17.08
C MET A 418 -14.40 -30.22 18.46
N ARG A 419 -13.49 -30.14 19.43
CA ARG A 419 -13.76 -30.53 20.84
C ARG A 419 -14.87 -29.68 21.46
N ARG A 420 -14.93 -28.37 21.17
CA ARG A 420 -16.02 -27.49 21.62
C ARG A 420 -17.39 -27.90 21.07
N PHE A 421 -17.42 -28.56 19.90
CA PHE A 421 -18.63 -29.10 19.29
C PHE A 421 -18.88 -30.57 19.65
N GLY A 422 -18.19 -31.12 20.66
CA GLY A 422 -18.39 -32.47 21.15
C GLY A 422 -17.84 -33.58 20.24
N VAL A 423 -16.91 -33.22 19.32
CA VAL A 423 -16.19 -34.19 18.52
C VAL A 423 -14.83 -34.45 19.14
N LYS A 424 -14.59 -35.69 19.56
CA LYS A 424 -13.29 -36.09 20.11
C LYS A 424 -12.30 -36.23 18.95
N GLY A 425 -11.32 -35.34 18.92
CA GLY A 425 -10.23 -35.35 17.95
C GLY A 425 -8.89 -35.29 18.68
N PHE A 426 -7.86 -35.86 18.08
CA PHE A 426 -6.51 -35.95 18.64
C PHE A 426 -5.55 -35.14 17.78
N PHE A 427 -4.74 -34.34 18.44
CA PHE A 427 -3.66 -33.60 17.81
C PHE A 427 -2.48 -34.50 17.52
N GLY A 428 -2.03 -34.51 16.28
CA GLY A 428 -0.86 -35.24 15.84
C GLY A 428 -0.75 -35.28 14.31
N ASP A 429 0.43 -35.55 13.82
CA ASP A 429 0.66 -35.68 12.39
C ASP A 429 0.17 -37.04 11.87
N PRO A 430 -0.96 -37.10 11.13
CA PRO A 430 -1.53 -38.38 10.68
C PRO A 430 -0.66 -39.09 9.62
N THR A 431 0.42 -38.50 9.15
CA THR A 431 1.38 -39.18 8.28
C THR A 431 2.37 -40.08 9.04
N ARG A 432 2.39 -40.00 10.37
CA ARG A 432 3.23 -40.83 11.23
C ARG A 432 2.58 -42.19 11.49
N PRO A 433 3.21 -43.32 11.08
CA PRO A 433 2.66 -44.67 11.27
C PRO A 433 2.34 -45.00 12.74
N GLU A 434 3.17 -44.48 13.66
CA GLU A 434 3.04 -44.74 15.13
C GLU A 434 1.71 -44.19 15.67
N LEU A 435 1.30 -43.00 15.21
CA LEU A 435 0.01 -42.39 15.62
C LEU A 435 -1.18 -43.12 15.01
N LEU A 436 -1.07 -43.61 13.77
CA LEU A 436 -2.10 -44.45 13.14
C LEU A 436 -2.24 -45.78 13.88
N HIS A 437 -1.15 -46.42 14.27
CA HIS A 437 -1.18 -47.62 15.08
C HIS A 437 -1.85 -47.40 16.44
N ALA A 438 -1.51 -46.28 17.13
CA ALA A 438 -2.16 -45.89 18.40
C ALA A 438 -3.67 -45.66 18.21
N ALA A 439 -4.07 -45.08 17.08
CA ALA A 439 -5.48 -44.88 16.70
C ALA A 439 -6.26 -46.17 16.36
N GLY A 440 -5.57 -47.30 16.32
CA GLY A 440 -6.18 -48.59 16.07
C GLY A 440 -6.15 -49.02 14.59
N LEU A 441 -5.14 -48.62 13.82
CA LEU A 441 -5.02 -48.97 12.38
C LEU A 441 -5.17 -50.47 12.10
N GLY A 442 -4.64 -51.31 12.98
CA GLY A 442 -4.73 -52.79 12.83
C GLY A 442 -6.17 -53.36 12.99
N GLN A 443 -7.09 -52.61 13.55
CA GLN A 443 -8.50 -53.00 13.76
C GLN A 443 -9.46 -52.11 12.96
N ALA A 444 -8.97 -51.06 12.33
CA ALA A 444 -9.77 -50.18 11.51
C ALA A 444 -10.25 -50.91 10.24
N ARG A 445 -11.50 -50.66 9.86
CA ARG A 445 -12.07 -51.16 8.61
C ARG A 445 -11.86 -50.20 7.44
N VAL A 446 -11.76 -48.93 7.75
CA VAL A 446 -11.46 -47.83 6.83
C VAL A 446 -10.65 -46.76 7.56
#